data_fa2bedd626b94e75dd75c5640ca4e5e8
#
_entry.id   fa2bedd626b94e75dd75c5640ca4e5e8
#
_cell.length_a   1.000
_cell.length_b   1.000
_cell.length_c   1.000
_cell.angle_alpha   90.00
_cell.angle_beta   90.00
_cell.angle_gamma   90.00
#
_symmetry.space_group_name_H-M   'P 1'
#
loop_
_entity.id
_entity.type
_entity.pdbx_description
1 polymer ?
#
loop_
_entity_poly.entity_id
_entity_poly.type
_entity_poly.pdbx_seq_one_letter_code
_entity_poly.pdbx_strand_id
1 'polypeptide(L)'
;WRTVTALTLHSGLGHLAGNVVFGALFGLFAGRILGSGVAWFAIIATGALGNLLNTLVLVPDHRSIGASTAVFAALGIVAGYVWRAKLMSQERWVYRNGPIVGGLALLMYTGTGDENTDIGAHLFGFLCGFGGGALLTLTRDRILEDRWQWLGGGGAIAIILGAWGIALLS
;
A
#
# COMPACT_ATOMS: atom_id res chain seq x y z
N TRP A 1 -9.48 -12.59 6.68
CA TRP A 1 -8.11 -13.05 6.55
C TRP A 1 -7.61 -13.08 5.09
N ARG A 2 -8.48 -13.44 4.13
CA ARG A 2 -8.11 -13.60 2.70
C ARG A 2 -7.52 -12.33 2.09
N THR A 3 -8.00 -11.15 2.45
CA THR A 3 -7.49 -9.87 1.94
C THR A 3 -6.05 -9.59 2.37
N VAL A 4 -5.61 -10.16 3.47
CA VAL A 4 -4.24 -10.06 3.97
C VAL A 4 -3.35 -11.17 3.39
N THR A 5 -3.80 -12.44 3.45
CA THR A 5 -2.98 -13.56 2.94
C THR A 5 -2.73 -13.44 1.45
N ALA A 6 -3.67 -12.90 0.66
CA ALA A 6 -3.50 -12.62 -0.76
C ALA A 6 -2.26 -11.76 -1.05
N LEU A 7 -1.91 -10.82 -0.16
CA LEU A 7 -0.72 -9.96 -0.30
C LEU A 7 0.61 -10.75 -0.21
N THR A 8 0.59 -11.97 0.31
CA THR A 8 1.80 -12.79 0.52
C THR A 8 1.94 -13.92 -0.49
N LEU A 9 0.96 -14.12 -1.36
CA LEU A 9 0.94 -15.17 -2.38
C LEU A 9 1.37 -14.61 -3.74
N HIS A 10 2.06 -15.44 -4.55
CA HIS A 10 2.54 -15.04 -5.87
C HIS A 10 2.33 -16.15 -6.89
N SER A 11 1.97 -15.78 -8.12
CA SER A 11 1.72 -16.72 -9.22
C SER A 11 2.99 -17.27 -9.88
N GLY A 12 4.16 -16.65 -9.63
CA GLY A 12 5.44 -17.08 -10.21
C GLY A 12 6.60 -16.17 -9.83
N LEU A 13 7.81 -16.57 -10.21
CA LEU A 13 9.06 -15.88 -9.84
C LEU A 13 9.15 -14.45 -10.41
N GLY A 14 8.70 -14.24 -11.66
CA GLY A 14 8.69 -12.90 -12.26
C GLY A 14 7.76 -11.93 -11.52
N HIS A 15 6.56 -12.40 -11.16
CA HIS A 15 5.61 -11.64 -10.35
C HIS A 15 6.17 -11.32 -8.95
N LEU A 16 6.81 -12.30 -8.30
CA LEU A 16 7.49 -12.09 -7.02
C LEU A 16 8.63 -11.07 -7.15
N ALA A 17 9.49 -11.21 -8.16
CA ALA A 17 10.63 -10.31 -8.35
C ALA A 17 10.21 -8.86 -8.57
N GLY A 18 9.18 -8.62 -9.41
CA GLY A 18 8.62 -7.28 -9.60
C GLY A 18 8.08 -6.67 -8.29
N ASN A 19 7.31 -7.45 -7.54
CA ASN A 19 6.79 -7.01 -6.26
C ASN A 19 7.90 -6.73 -5.22
N VAL A 20 8.96 -7.53 -5.19
CA VAL A 20 10.12 -7.30 -4.30
C VAL A 20 10.84 -6.00 -4.67
N VAL A 21 11.10 -5.76 -5.95
CA VAL A 21 11.82 -4.55 -6.40
C VAL A 21 11.00 -3.29 -6.11
N PHE A 22 9.76 -3.22 -6.57
CA PHE A 22 8.91 -2.04 -6.36
C PHE A 22 8.45 -1.90 -4.91
N GLY A 23 8.19 -3.01 -4.23
CA GLY A 23 7.84 -3.03 -2.81
C GLY A 23 8.98 -2.54 -1.92
N ALA A 24 10.22 -2.94 -2.21
CA ALA A 24 11.40 -2.43 -1.53
C ALA A 24 11.59 -0.93 -1.79
N LEU A 25 11.43 -0.48 -3.04
CA LEU A 25 11.58 0.92 -3.41
C LEU A 25 10.55 1.82 -2.70
N PHE A 26 9.26 1.51 -2.84
CA PHE A 26 8.21 2.34 -2.25
C PHE A 26 8.10 2.15 -0.74
N GLY A 27 8.37 0.95 -0.23
CA GLY A 27 8.49 0.67 1.20
C GLY A 27 9.62 1.49 1.84
N LEU A 28 10.76 1.60 1.17
CA LEU A 28 11.86 2.46 1.63
C LEU A 28 11.45 3.93 1.68
N PHE A 29 10.78 4.44 0.65
CA PHE A 29 10.32 5.84 0.64
C PHE A 29 9.27 6.09 1.72
N ALA A 30 8.29 5.20 1.88
CA ALA A 30 7.33 5.29 2.97
C ALA A 30 8.01 5.23 4.34
N GLY A 31 8.99 4.33 4.53
CA GLY A 31 9.75 4.19 5.75
C GLY A 31 10.58 5.43 6.09
N ARG A 32 11.12 6.13 5.10
CA ARG A 32 11.85 7.41 5.31
C ARG A 32 10.92 8.55 5.76
N ILE A 33 9.66 8.52 5.36
CA ILE A 33 8.67 9.55 5.68
C ILE A 33 7.98 9.28 7.01
N LEU A 34 7.61 8.03 7.27
CA LEU A 34 6.74 7.63 8.40
C LEU A 34 7.48 6.87 9.51
N GLY A 35 8.75 6.51 9.29
CA GLY A 35 9.44 5.49 10.07
C GLY A 35 9.00 4.08 9.65
N SER A 36 9.88 3.09 9.86
CA SER A 36 9.69 1.73 9.30
C SER A 36 8.45 1.03 9.84
N GLY A 37 8.23 1.10 11.16
CA GLY A 37 7.13 0.37 11.81
C GLY A 37 5.77 0.88 11.35
N VAL A 38 5.55 2.20 11.40
CA VAL A 38 4.29 2.82 10.96
C VAL A 38 4.10 2.63 9.46
N ALA A 39 5.17 2.73 8.66
CA ALA A 39 5.09 2.52 7.22
C ALA A 39 4.61 1.11 6.88
N TRP A 40 5.20 0.06 7.45
CA TRP A 40 4.78 -1.31 7.19
C TRP A 40 3.36 -1.59 7.66
N PHE A 41 2.97 -1.07 8.84
CA PHE A 41 1.58 -1.17 9.28
C PHE A 41 0.61 -0.52 8.29
N ALA A 42 0.90 0.71 7.87
CA ALA A 42 0.07 1.44 6.94
C ALA A 42 -0.04 0.73 5.58
N ILE A 43 1.09 0.20 5.05
CA ILE A 43 1.13 -0.54 3.78
C ILE A 43 0.26 -1.79 3.85
N ILE A 44 0.41 -2.61 4.89
CA ILE A 44 -0.38 -3.84 5.04
C ILE A 44 -1.86 -3.51 5.27
N ALA A 45 -2.17 -2.57 6.14
CA ALA A 45 -3.55 -2.19 6.44
C ALA A 45 -4.28 -1.60 5.21
N THR A 46 -3.63 -0.67 4.50
CA THR A 46 -4.24 -0.04 3.32
C THR A 46 -4.25 -0.97 2.10
N GLY A 47 -3.25 -1.86 1.96
CA GLY A 47 -3.26 -2.93 0.95
C GLY A 47 -4.38 -3.93 1.19
N ALA A 48 -4.57 -4.40 2.43
CA ALA A 48 -5.67 -5.29 2.80
C ALA A 48 -7.04 -4.63 2.61
N LEU A 49 -7.16 -3.34 2.93
CA LEU A 49 -8.37 -2.56 2.67
C LEU A 49 -8.62 -2.42 1.16
N GLY A 50 -7.58 -2.20 0.36
CA GLY A 50 -7.66 -2.17 -1.10
C GLY A 50 -8.20 -3.48 -1.66
N ASN A 51 -7.68 -4.63 -1.21
CA ASN A 51 -8.21 -5.95 -1.56
C ASN A 51 -9.67 -6.12 -1.13
N LEU A 52 -10.03 -5.64 0.06
CA LEU A 52 -11.42 -5.70 0.55
C LEU A 52 -12.36 -4.90 -0.35
N LEU A 53 -12.01 -3.66 -0.70
CA LEU A 53 -12.82 -2.83 -1.59
C LEU A 53 -12.93 -3.43 -2.99
N ASN A 54 -11.85 -4.02 -3.48
CA ASN A 54 -11.85 -4.71 -4.77
C ASN A 54 -12.87 -5.87 -4.80
N THR A 55 -13.01 -6.62 -3.70
CA THR A 55 -14.02 -7.70 -3.62
C THR A 55 -15.46 -7.21 -3.70
N LEU A 56 -15.73 -5.94 -3.43
CA LEU A 56 -17.08 -5.36 -3.54
C LEU A 56 -17.46 -5.02 -5.00
N VAL A 57 -16.47 -4.94 -5.88
CA VAL A 57 -16.65 -4.53 -7.28
C VAL A 57 -16.52 -5.73 -8.23
N LEU A 58 -15.77 -6.74 -7.84
CA LEU A 58 -15.49 -7.90 -8.68
C LEU A 58 -16.60 -8.97 -8.61
N VAL A 59 -16.68 -9.76 -9.69
CA VAL A 59 -17.54 -10.95 -9.71
C VAL A 59 -17.08 -12.01 -8.71
N PRO A 60 -17.98 -12.85 -8.18
CA PRO A 60 -17.69 -13.76 -7.05
C PRO A 60 -16.52 -14.73 -7.25
N ASP A 61 -16.21 -15.11 -8.49
CA ASP A 61 -15.17 -16.10 -8.80
C ASP A 61 -13.77 -15.51 -9.06
N HIS A 62 -13.62 -14.17 -8.96
CA HIS A 62 -12.32 -13.53 -9.16
C HIS A 62 -11.37 -13.80 -8.02
N ARG A 63 -10.15 -14.27 -8.35
CA ARG A 63 -9.08 -14.53 -7.38
C ARG A 63 -7.92 -13.60 -7.66
N SER A 64 -7.69 -12.66 -6.74
CA SER A 64 -6.54 -11.75 -6.76
C SER A 64 -5.49 -12.24 -5.78
N ILE A 65 -4.24 -12.42 -6.24
CA ILE A 65 -3.08 -12.77 -5.41
C ILE A 65 -1.88 -11.92 -5.83
N GLY A 66 -1.10 -11.49 -4.87
CA GLY A 66 0.13 -10.74 -5.09
C GLY A 66 0.32 -9.62 -4.08
N ALA A 67 1.56 -9.32 -3.77
CA ALA A 67 1.91 -8.16 -2.96
C ALA A 67 1.65 -6.83 -3.69
N SER A 68 1.29 -6.87 -4.97
CA SER A 68 1.14 -5.68 -5.81
C SER A 68 0.14 -4.66 -5.25
N THR A 69 -0.98 -5.11 -4.67
CA THR A 69 -1.92 -4.20 -3.99
C THR A 69 -1.25 -3.44 -2.85
N ALA A 70 -0.38 -4.09 -2.07
CA ALA A 70 0.41 -3.42 -1.01
C ALA A 70 1.51 -2.54 -1.59
N VAL A 71 2.12 -2.92 -2.72
CA VAL A 71 3.09 -2.10 -3.46
C VAL A 71 2.45 -0.80 -3.94
N PHE A 72 1.25 -0.88 -4.54
CA PHE A 72 0.50 0.31 -4.95
C PHE A 72 -0.04 1.11 -3.76
N ALA A 73 -0.35 0.44 -2.64
CA ALA A 73 -0.67 1.14 -1.40
C ALA A 73 0.54 1.93 -0.86
N ALA A 74 1.75 1.37 -0.90
CA ALA A 74 2.97 2.07 -0.52
C ALA A 74 3.22 3.31 -1.40
N LEU A 75 3.06 3.17 -2.72
CA LEU A 75 3.13 4.29 -3.66
C LEU A 75 2.07 5.34 -3.35
N GLY A 76 0.82 4.92 -3.09
CA GLY A 76 -0.28 5.79 -2.70
C GLY A 76 0.02 6.56 -1.40
N ILE A 77 0.56 5.88 -0.38
CA ILE A 77 0.96 6.50 0.90
C ILE A 77 1.97 7.63 0.66
N VAL A 78 3.02 7.36 -0.12
CA VAL A 78 4.03 8.37 -0.45
C VAL A 78 3.40 9.54 -1.20
N ALA A 79 2.60 9.25 -2.22
CA ALA A 79 1.93 10.28 -3.02
C ALA A 79 0.97 11.14 -2.17
N GLY A 80 0.13 10.52 -1.36
CA GLY A 80 -0.86 11.20 -0.51
C GLY A 80 -0.20 12.05 0.58
N TYR A 81 0.84 11.52 1.21
CA TYR A 81 1.59 12.24 2.23
C TYR A 81 2.28 13.49 1.65
N VAL A 82 3.02 13.32 0.55
CA VAL A 82 3.74 14.43 -0.10
C VAL A 82 2.77 15.45 -0.67
N TRP A 83 1.68 15.00 -1.31
CA TRP A 83 0.64 15.89 -1.81
C TRP A 83 0.06 16.79 -0.71
N ARG A 84 -0.33 16.18 0.41
CA ARG A 84 -0.92 16.95 1.52
C ARG A 84 0.10 17.86 2.20
N ALA A 85 1.32 17.41 2.40
CA ALA A 85 2.39 18.24 2.97
C ALA A 85 2.66 19.48 2.09
N LYS A 86 2.71 19.31 0.76
CA LYS A 86 2.87 20.43 -0.19
C LYS A 86 1.62 21.31 -0.28
N LEU A 87 0.43 20.74 -0.11
CA LEU A 87 -0.81 21.53 0.00
C LEU A 87 -0.78 22.46 1.22
N MET A 88 -0.33 21.96 2.37
CA MET A 88 -0.23 22.72 3.60
C MET A 88 0.85 23.83 3.53
N SER A 89 1.95 23.60 2.81
CA SER A 89 2.99 24.60 2.56
C SER A 89 2.69 25.57 1.43
N GLN A 90 1.50 25.52 0.83
CA GLN A 90 1.05 26.37 -0.26
C GLN A 90 1.96 26.34 -1.51
N GLU A 91 2.57 25.20 -1.78
CA GLU A 91 3.40 25.00 -2.97
C GLU A 91 2.60 25.19 -4.27
N ARG A 92 3.32 25.55 -5.34
CA ARG A 92 2.74 25.73 -6.67
C ARG A 92 2.00 24.47 -7.11
N TRP A 93 0.87 24.63 -7.80
CA TRP A 93 -0.02 23.54 -8.22
C TRP A 93 0.71 22.35 -8.87
N VAL A 94 1.66 22.64 -9.76
CA VAL A 94 2.46 21.62 -10.47
C VAL A 94 3.24 20.73 -9.49
N TYR A 95 3.92 21.34 -8.51
CA TYR A 95 4.72 20.59 -7.53
C TYR A 95 3.85 19.83 -6.52
N ARG A 96 2.69 20.40 -6.19
CA ARG A 96 1.72 19.78 -5.28
C ARG A 96 1.10 18.51 -5.88
N ASN A 97 0.71 18.57 -7.16
CA ASN A 97 0.01 17.46 -7.81
C ASN A 97 0.96 16.48 -8.52
N GLY A 98 2.24 16.80 -8.65
CA GLY A 98 3.24 15.90 -9.23
C GLY A 98 3.22 14.48 -8.67
N PRO A 99 3.15 14.26 -7.34
CA PRO A 99 3.05 12.91 -6.76
C PRO A 99 1.81 12.12 -7.19
N ILE A 100 0.67 12.81 -7.38
CA ILE A 100 -0.56 12.16 -7.86
C ILE A 100 -0.36 11.73 -9.33
N VAL A 101 0.08 12.67 -10.17
CA VAL A 101 0.28 12.40 -11.60
C VAL A 101 1.34 11.31 -11.81
N GLY A 102 2.46 11.38 -11.08
CA GLY A 102 3.51 10.38 -11.14
C GLY A 102 3.03 9.01 -10.64
N GLY A 103 2.26 8.98 -9.55
CA GLY A 103 1.67 7.75 -9.01
C GLY A 103 0.68 7.11 -9.98
N LEU A 104 -0.20 7.90 -10.59
CA LEU A 104 -1.14 7.39 -11.59
C LEU A 104 -0.43 6.94 -12.87
N ALA A 105 0.58 7.69 -13.35
CA ALA A 105 1.36 7.28 -14.51
C ALA A 105 2.08 5.94 -14.26
N LEU A 106 2.64 5.76 -13.07
CA LEU A 106 3.29 4.51 -12.71
C LEU A 106 2.28 3.36 -12.55
N LEU A 107 1.10 3.64 -11.99
CA LEU A 107 -0.01 2.68 -11.93
C LEU A 107 -0.39 2.23 -13.35
N MET A 108 -0.54 3.15 -14.28
CA MET A 108 -0.86 2.83 -15.67
C MET A 108 0.26 2.03 -16.34
N TYR A 109 1.52 2.39 -16.12
CA TYR A 109 2.67 1.74 -16.75
C TYR A 109 2.93 0.33 -16.20
N THR A 110 2.84 0.14 -14.89
CA THR A 110 3.17 -1.15 -14.24
C THR A 110 1.95 -1.97 -13.89
N GLY A 111 0.80 -1.33 -13.77
CA GLY A 111 -0.45 -1.95 -13.32
C GLY A 111 -1.28 -2.62 -14.40
N THR A 112 -0.92 -2.46 -15.70
CA THR A 112 -1.71 -2.96 -16.83
C THR A 112 -0.98 -3.97 -17.72
N GLY A 113 0.20 -4.43 -17.28
CA GLY A 113 1.17 -5.12 -18.14
C GLY A 113 0.92 -6.59 -18.46
N ASP A 114 -0.10 -7.26 -17.89
CA ASP A 114 -0.38 -8.68 -18.13
C ASP A 114 -1.88 -8.95 -18.12
N GLU A 115 -2.35 -9.90 -18.95
CA GLU A 115 -3.77 -10.29 -19.07
C GLU A 115 -4.39 -10.73 -17.71
N ASN A 116 -3.57 -11.19 -16.78
CA ASN A 116 -3.99 -11.62 -15.43
C ASN A 116 -3.82 -10.53 -14.36
N THR A 117 -3.51 -9.29 -14.75
CA THR A 117 -3.28 -8.21 -13.79
C THR A 117 -4.59 -7.69 -13.22
N ASP A 118 -4.75 -7.75 -11.89
CA ASP A 118 -5.91 -7.17 -11.20
C ASP A 118 -5.75 -5.65 -11.06
N ILE A 119 -6.13 -4.93 -12.12
CA ILE A 119 -6.08 -3.46 -12.18
C ILE A 119 -6.93 -2.83 -11.07
N GLY A 120 -8.07 -3.45 -10.73
CA GLY A 120 -8.94 -3.00 -9.64
C GLY A 120 -8.22 -3.01 -8.29
N ALA A 121 -7.57 -4.13 -7.94
CA ALA A 121 -6.79 -4.24 -6.71
C ALA A 121 -5.66 -3.20 -6.64
N HIS A 122 -4.96 -2.95 -7.77
CA HIS A 122 -3.92 -1.94 -7.85
C HIS A 122 -4.47 -0.53 -7.60
N LEU A 123 -5.58 -0.19 -8.25
CA LEU A 123 -6.23 1.11 -8.09
C LEU A 123 -6.74 1.31 -6.67
N PHE A 124 -7.44 0.33 -6.10
CA PHE A 124 -7.93 0.43 -4.72
C PHE A 124 -6.78 0.44 -3.71
N GLY A 125 -5.71 -0.32 -3.92
CA GLY A 125 -4.50 -0.25 -3.12
C GLY A 125 -3.91 1.17 -3.13
N PHE A 126 -3.73 1.76 -4.31
CA PHE A 126 -3.24 3.13 -4.45
C PHE A 126 -4.16 4.16 -3.77
N LEU A 127 -5.47 4.09 -3.96
CA LEU A 127 -6.43 5.03 -3.36
C LEU A 127 -6.48 4.93 -1.85
N CYS A 128 -6.51 3.70 -1.30
CA CYS A 128 -6.47 3.48 0.15
C CYS A 128 -5.15 3.98 0.74
N GLY A 129 -4.03 3.69 0.07
CA GLY A 129 -2.72 4.19 0.45
C GLY A 129 -2.64 5.72 0.41
N PHE A 130 -3.16 6.34 -0.64
CA PHE A 130 -3.20 7.80 -0.78
C PHE A 130 -3.98 8.47 0.36
N GLY A 131 -5.16 7.97 0.66
CA GLY A 131 -5.96 8.43 1.79
C GLY A 131 -5.23 8.26 3.12
N GLY A 132 -4.66 7.07 3.36
CA GLY A 132 -3.87 6.75 4.55
C GLY A 132 -2.66 7.66 4.70
N GLY A 133 -1.88 7.86 3.65
CA GLY A 133 -0.72 8.77 3.64
C GLY A 133 -1.12 10.22 3.92
N ALA A 134 -2.19 10.70 3.29
CA ALA A 134 -2.71 12.04 3.57
C ALA A 134 -3.17 12.20 5.03
N LEU A 135 -3.84 11.21 5.61
CA LEU A 135 -4.28 11.23 7.01
C LEU A 135 -3.09 11.21 7.98
N LEU A 136 -2.05 10.43 7.71
CA LEU A 136 -0.87 10.34 8.56
C LEU A 136 -0.09 11.66 8.68
N THR A 137 -0.25 12.61 7.76
CA THR A 137 0.32 13.96 7.93
C THR A 137 -0.24 14.71 9.14
N LEU A 138 -1.46 14.37 9.60
CA LEU A 138 -2.11 15.00 10.76
C LEU A 138 -1.44 14.64 12.09
N THR A 139 -0.73 13.53 12.12
CA THR A 139 -0.09 12.98 13.32
C THR A 139 1.42 12.89 13.19
N ARG A 140 2.01 13.66 12.25
CA ARG A 140 3.43 13.59 11.87
C ARG A 140 4.37 13.58 13.07
N ASP A 141 4.17 14.50 14.02
CA ASP A 141 5.07 14.66 15.16
C ASP A 141 5.03 13.46 16.13
N ARG A 142 3.90 12.73 16.15
CA ARG A 142 3.71 11.56 17.03
C ARG A 142 4.17 10.27 16.38
N ILE A 143 3.89 10.07 15.10
CA ILE A 143 4.18 8.80 14.43
C ILE A 143 5.66 8.45 14.36
N LEU A 144 6.55 9.44 14.49
CA LEU A 144 8.00 9.23 14.46
C LEU A 144 8.57 8.85 15.85
N GLU A 145 7.77 8.90 16.91
CA GLU A 145 8.21 8.43 18.25
C GLU A 145 8.39 6.90 18.24
N ASP A 146 9.42 6.41 18.94
CA ASP A 146 9.79 4.98 18.98
C ASP A 146 8.63 4.06 19.36
N ARG A 147 7.78 4.46 20.29
CA ARG A 147 6.62 3.66 20.70
C ARG A 147 5.68 3.35 19.53
N TRP A 148 5.43 4.32 18.64
CA TRP A 148 4.57 4.12 17.49
C TRP A 148 5.23 3.27 16.42
N GLN A 149 6.56 3.33 16.31
CA GLN A 149 7.31 2.47 15.43
C GLN A 149 7.25 1.00 15.88
N TRP A 150 7.43 0.74 17.17
CA TRP A 150 7.29 -0.61 17.72
C TRP A 150 5.85 -1.14 17.60
N LEU A 151 4.85 -0.32 17.95
CA LEU A 151 3.43 -0.70 17.82
C LEU A 151 3.05 -0.95 16.36
N GLY A 152 3.52 -0.11 15.44
CA GLY A 152 3.26 -0.26 14.01
C GLY A 152 3.91 -1.53 13.46
N GLY A 153 5.19 -1.74 13.71
CA GLY A 153 5.89 -2.96 13.27
C GLY A 153 5.29 -4.23 13.84
N GLY A 154 5.04 -4.24 15.16
CA GLY A 154 4.37 -5.36 15.82
C GLY A 154 2.96 -5.62 15.29
N GLY A 155 2.19 -4.54 15.05
CA GLY A 155 0.86 -4.62 14.46
C GLY A 155 0.85 -5.19 13.05
N ALA A 156 1.80 -4.78 12.20
CA ALA A 156 1.95 -5.35 10.84
C ALA A 156 2.21 -6.85 10.88
N ILE A 157 3.13 -7.28 11.74
CA ILE A 157 3.44 -8.71 11.93
C ILE A 157 2.22 -9.45 12.48
N ALA A 158 1.54 -8.91 13.48
CA ALA A 158 0.37 -9.52 14.10
C ALA A 158 -0.79 -9.70 13.10
N ILE A 159 -1.03 -8.74 12.21
CA ILE A 159 -2.04 -8.83 11.16
C ILE A 159 -1.71 -10.00 10.20
N ILE A 160 -0.46 -10.11 9.75
CA ILE A 160 -0.05 -11.17 8.82
C ILE A 160 -0.14 -12.54 9.49
N LEU A 161 0.45 -12.70 10.68
CA LEU A 161 0.44 -13.97 11.41
C LEU A 161 -0.98 -14.38 11.82
N GLY A 162 -1.80 -13.43 12.27
CA GLY A 162 -3.19 -13.69 12.62
C GLY A 162 -4.03 -14.13 11.42
N ALA A 163 -3.85 -13.48 10.26
CA ALA A 163 -4.53 -13.85 9.03
C ALA A 163 -4.15 -15.27 8.57
N TRP A 164 -2.87 -15.63 8.64
CA TRP A 164 -2.40 -16.99 8.33
C TRP A 164 -2.85 -18.00 9.37
N GLY A 165 -2.86 -17.64 10.67
CA GLY A 165 -3.40 -18.51 11.72
C GLY A 165 -4.86 -18.89 11.46
N ILE A 166 -5.70 -17.92 11.10
CA ILE A 166 -7.10 -18.17 10.73
C ILE A 166 -7.18 -19.01 9.46
N ALA A 167 -6.35 -18.71 8.45
CA ALA A 167 -6.36 -19.45 7.18
C ALA A 167 -6.01 -20.93 7.32
N LEU A 168 -5.13 -21.27 8.27
CA LEU A 168 -4.70 -22.67 8.52
C LEU A 168 -5.69 -23.46 9.37
N LEU A 169 -6.59 -22.76 10.07
CA LEU A 169 -7.60 -23.35 10.94
C LEU A 169 -9.00 -23.43 10.28
N SER A 170 -9.18 -22.77 9.12
CA SER A 170 -10.43 -22.75 8.35
C SER A 170 -10.42 -23.70 7.16
#